data_3add045f8990cd26b5fd9bc01820206e
#
_entry.id   3add045f8990cd26b5fd9bc01820206e
#
_cell.length_a   1.000
_cell.length_b   1.000
_cell.length_c   1.000
_cell.angle_alpha   90.00
_cell.angle_beta   90.00
_cell.angle_gamma   90.00
#
_symmetry.space_group_name_H-M   'P 1'
#
loop_
_entity.id
_entity.type
_entity.pdbx_description
1 polymer ?
#
loop_
_entity_poly.entity_id
_entity_poly.type
_entity_poly.pdbx_seq_one_letter_code
_entity_poly.pdbx_strand_id
1 'polypeptide(L)'
;MKLKVPPILLLLPALMLLVLVSCGGASQVADTPIQKVQAVGKPAETQRHDKVFSRYPCTEDGTKPFTSPFFPTDLITEILPMGKVSATSGHVTPTDHLYVHRDVPAGADIEYVLAPADGAIVHIQRFNQDKLLDRENQSSPMVPDYRLIFMHSCTFFTIFIHLGELAPAVAEKTGEIPFGDSWLSNKSVPIQVKAGEPIAKFGQLGNDWSVHDANSTLAGFVVPEHYDGWEPWKIHTVDPFQFYDEPLKSDLLSKVVRKVEPRAGKIDYDVEGTIAGNWFMEGTVDYSGNVDPGAPRYWNGHLSIAYGYIDPSQVRIAIGFDTGIDDDLYCRVCNGAYGVRGNEPDPMTVGPESRLVKYELMSRRDEGFEHAIREQLGTTSLGTFLV
;
A
#
# COMPACT_ATOMS: atom_id res chain seq x y z
N MET A 1 -8.66 52.52 -24.72
CA MET A 1 -9.24 52.10 -25.99
C MET A 1 -10.46 51.24 -25.69
N LYS A 2 -11.64 51.83 -25.93
CA LYS A 2 -12.94 51.22 -25.58
C LYS A 2 -13.34 50.27 -26.69
N LEU A 3 -13.80 49.04 -26.37
CA LEU A 3 -14.54 48.21 -27.32
C LEU A 3 -15.85 47.78 -26.70
N LYS A 4 -16.87 48.04 -27.49
CA LYS A 4 -18.29 47.93 -27.22
C LYS A 4 -18.81 46.48 -27.29
N VAL A 5 -19.75 46.19 -26.42
CA VAL A 5 -20.65 45.04 -26.50
C VAL A 5 -21.95 45.45 -27.21
N PRO A 6 -22.54 44.66 -28.08
CA PRO A 6 -23.95 44.81 -28.44
C PRO A 6 -24.81 43.74 -27.76
N PRO A 7 -26.06 44.08 -27.41
CA PRO A 7 -27.02 43.16 -26.82
C PRO A 7 -27.88 42.48 -27.89
N ILE A 8 -28.21 41.22 -27.70
CA ILE A 8 -29.34 40.60 -28.40
C ILE A 8 -30.35 40.08 -27.38
N LEU A 9 -31.48 40.69 -27.44
CA LEU A 9 -32.72 40.43 -26.75
C LEU A 9 -33.62 39.61 -27.70
N LEU A 10 -34.21 38.50 -27.24
CA LEU A 10 -35.43 37.89 -27.81
C LEU A 10 -35.98 36.84 -26.86
N LEU A 11 -36.97 37.18 -26.07
CA LEU A 11 -38.41 36.88 -26.16
C LEU A 11 -38.83 35.39 -26.11
N LEU A 12 -39.49 35.13 -25.00
CA LEU A 12 -40.33 34.00 -24.61
C LEU A 12 -41.50 33.74 -25.63
N PRO A 13 -42.16 32.57 -25.60
CA PRO A 13 -43.29 32.46 -24.68
C PRO A 13 -43.40 31.12 -23.91
N ALA A 14 -44.04 31.24 -22.76
CA ALA A 14 -44.52 30.22 -21.90
C ALA A 14 -45.56 29.33 -22.53
N LEU A 15 -45.50 28.02 -22.26
CA LEU A 15 -46.67 27.14 -22.39
C LEU A 15 -46.81 26.31 -21.12
N MET A 16 -47.74 26.72 -20.31
CA MET A 16 -48.18 26.07 -19.08
C MET A 16 -49.09 24.90 -19.48
N LEU A 17 -48.68 23.65 -19.21
CA LEU A 17 -49.61 22.52 -19.30
C LEU A 17 -49.78 21.92 -17.91
N LEU A 18 -50.93 22.25 -17.30
CA LEU A 18 -51.41 21.59 -16.10
C LEU A 18 -51.88 20.18 -16.47
N VAL A 19 -51.25 19.15 -15.92
CA VAL A 19 -51.85 17.82 -15.89
C VAL A 19 -52.05 17.44 -14.42
N LEU A 20 -53.31 17.50 -14.03
CA LEU A 20 -53.87 16.87 -12.84
C LEU A 20 -53.87 15.36 -13.07
N VAL A 21 -53.13 14.58 -12.32
CA VAL A 21 -53.33 13.13 -12.23
C VAL A 21 -53.57 12.76 -10.76
N SER A 22 -54.72 12.17 -10.64
CA SER A 22 -55.38 11.62 -9.47
C SER A 22 -54.54 10.65 -8.64
N CYS A 23 -54.72 10.71 -7.33
CA CYS A 23 -54.32 9.70 -6.36
C CYS A 23 -54.92 8.33 -6.63
N GLY A 24 -54.15 7.29 -6.41
CA GLY A 24 -54.63 5.95 -6.19
C GLY A 24 -53.80 4.86 -6.86
N GLY A 25 -52.91 4.28 -6.12
CA GLY A 25 -52.24 3.06 -6.54
C GLY A 25 -51.07 2.73 -5.57
N ALA A 26 -51.37 1.96 -4.55
CA ALA A 26 -50.35 1.32 -3.73
C ALA A 26 -49.53 0.36 -4.61
N SER A 27 -48.36 0.76 -5.03
CA SER A 27 -47.40 -0.16 -5.66
C SER A 27 -46.88 -1.11 -4.59
N GLN A 28 -47.32 -2.35 -4.66
CA GLN A 28 -46.65 -3.47 -4.00
C GLN A 28 -45.22 -3.53 -4.55
N VAL A 29 -44.26 -3.28 -3.69
CA VAL A 29 -42.88 -3.64 -3.98
C VAL A 29 -42.86 -5.17 -4.03
N ALA A 30 -42.66 -5.71 -5.21
CA ALA A 30 -42.46 -7.13 -5.38
C ALA A 30 -41.15 -7.49 -4.66
N ASP A 31 -41.27 -8.33 -3.64
CA ASP A 31 -40.13 -9.05 -3.03
C ASP A 31 -39.48 -9.87 -4.14
N THR A 32 -38.43 -9.33 -4.72
CA THR A 32 -37.54 -10.13 -5.55
C THR A 32 -36.74 -10.99 -4.56
N PRO A 33 -36.83 -12.33 -4.61
CA PRO A 33 -36.05 -13.15 -3.71
C PRO A 33 -34.58 -12.86 -3.97
N ILE A 34 -33.85 -12.46 -2.92
CA ILE A 34 -32.40 -12.39 -2.93
C ILE A 34 -31.93 -13.79 -3.34
N GLN A 35 -31.49 -13.90 -4.59
CA GLN A 35 -30.80 -15.10 -5.03
C GLN A 35 -29.60 -15.26 -4.08
N LYS A 36 -29.60 -16.31 -3.29
CA LYS A 36 -28.40 -16.76 -2.59
C LYS A 36 -27.32 -16.87 -3.65
N VAL A 37 -26.36 -15.93 -3.61
CA VAL A 37 -25.13 -16.06 -4.35
C VAL A 37 -24.54 -17.40 -3.87
N GLN A 38 -24.61 -18.40 -4.73
CA GLN A 38 -23.88 -19.63 -4.49
C GLN A 38 -22.42 -19.21 -4.35
N ALA A 39 -21.83 -19.52 -3.21
CA ALA A 39 -20.41 -19.37 -3.02
C ALA A 39 -19.72 -20.03 -4.21
N VAL A 40 -19.20 -19.22 -5.11
CA VAL A 40 -18.32 -19.68 -6.18
C VAL A 40 -17.19 -20.39 -5.46
N GLY A 41 -17.07 -21.68 -5.68
CA GLY A 41 -16.06 -22.49 -5.03
C GLY A 41 -14.72 -21.80 -5.16
N LYS A 42 -14.00 -21.62 -4.02
CA LYS A 42 -12.66 -21.03 -4.00
C LYS A 42 -11.88 -21.58 -5.19
N PRO A 43 -11.31 -20.72 -6.06
CA PRO A 43 -10.30 -21.18 -7.01
C PRO A 43 -9.23 -21.89 -6.21
N ALA A 44 -8.81 -23.05 -6.64
CA ALA A 44 -7.81 -23.81 -5.90
C ALA A 44 -6.61 -22.89 -5.64
N GLU A 45 -6.15 -22.84 -4.41
CA GLU A 45 -4.99 -22.07 -3.92
C GLU A 45 -3.78 -22.16 -4.89
N THR A 46 -3.63 -23.32 -5.53
CA THR A 46 -2.66 -23.63 -6.58
C THR A 46 -2.70 -22.70 -7.80
N GLN A 47 -3.87 -22.22 -8.23
CA GLN A 47 -3.97 -21.34 -9.42
C GLN A 47 -3.50 -19.93 -9.16
N ARG A 48 -3.60 -19.46 -7.92
CA ARG A 48 -3.13 -18.12 -7.54
C ARG A 48 -1.61 -18.08 -7.41
N HIS A 49 -1.04 -19.12 -6.83
CA HIS A 49 0.39 -19.35 -6.75
C HIS A 49 1.07 -19.24 -8.13
N ASP A 50 0.48 -19.87 -9.14
CA ASP A 50 1.02 -19.85 -10.51
C ASP A 50 1.02 -18.44 -11.13
N LYS A 51 0.10 -17.56 -10.77
CA LYS A 51 0.05 -16.20 -11.30
C LYS A 51 1.13 -15.27 -10.73
N VAL A 52 1.49 -15.44 -9.47
CA VAL A 52 2.38 -14.52 -8.75
C VAL A 52 3.83 -14.82 -9.02
N PHE A 53 4.21 -16.10 -9.03
CA PHE A 53 5.61 -16.52 -8.93
C PHE A 53 6.08 -17.50 -10.01
N SER A 54 5.19 -17.97 -10.88
CA SER A 54 5.49 -19.01 -11.89
C SER A 54 6.44 -18.59 -13.01
N ARG A 55 6.91 -17.36 -13.02
CA ARG A 55 7.74 -16.85 -14.12
C ARG A 55 9.20 -17.30 -14.07
N TYR A 56 9.64 -17.83 -12.94
CA TYR A 56 11.04 -18.11 -12.70
C TYR A 56 11.25 -19.58 -12.36
N PRO A 57 12.22 -20.24 -13.02
CA PRO A 57 12.56 -21.63 -12.69
C PRO A 57 13.03 -21.74 -11.25
N CYS A 58 12.39 -22.59 -10.49
CA CYS A 58 12.74 -22.90 -9.11
C CYS A 58 12.52 -24.40 -8.87
N THR A 59 13.16 -24.95 -7.85
CA THR A 59 13.16 -26.39 -7.58
C THR A 59 12.69 -26.76 -6.17
N GLU A 60 12.54 -25.78 -5.30
CA GLU A 60 12.23 -25.98 -3.89
C GLU A 60 11.12 -25.03 -3.43
N ASP A 61 10.17 -25.56 -2.67
CA ASP A 61 9.13 -24.80 -1.97
C ASP A 61 9.51 -24.54 -0.51
N GLY A 62 8.70 -23.68 0.15
CA GLY A 62 8.76 -23.42 1.57
C GLY A 62 9.66 -22.26 1.97
N THR A 63 9.55 -21.88 3.23
CA THR A 63 10.32 -20.78 3.82
C THR A 63 11.78 -21.12 4.01
N LYS A 64 12.62 -20.11 4.08
CA LYS A 64 14.05 -20.24 4.38
C LYS A 64 14.39 -19.40 5.60
N PRO A 65 15.26 -19.89 6.50
CA PRO A 65 15.77 -19.05 7.59
C PRO A 65 16.64 -17.92 7.03
N PHE A 66 16.52 -16.75 7.64
CA PHE A 66 17.38 -15.61 7.36
C PHE A 66 18.63 -15.70 8.25
N THR A 67 19.78 -15.94 7.62
CA THR A 67 21.05 -16.18 8.31
C THR A 67 21.97 -14.96 8.30
N SER A 68 21.59 -13.90 7.58
CA SER A 68 22.25 -12.61 7.56
C SER A 68 21.26 -11.48 7.82
N PRO A 69 21.65 -10.44 8.57
CA PRO A 69 20.82 -9.23 8.57
C PRO A 69 20.77 -8.67 7.14
N PHE A 70 19.62 -8.14 6.77
CA PHE A 70 19.47 -7.47 5.45
C PHE A 70 20.20 -6.13 5.38
N PHE A 71 20.59 -5.56 6.52
CA PHE A 71 21.39 -4.34 6.66
C PHE A 71 22.10 -4.38 8.02
N PRO A 72 23.30 -3.76 8.18
CA PRO A 72 23.98 -3.67 9.47
C PRO A 72 23.06 -3.08 10.54
N THR A 73 22.77 -3.87 11.58
CA THR A 73 21.73 -3.52 12.56
C THR A 73 22.07 -2.32 13.41
N ASP A 74 23.36 -2.07 13.65
CA ASP A 74 23.86 -0.89 14.36
C ASP A 74 23.65 0.42 13.62
N LEU A 75 23.47 0.35 12.30
CA LEU A 75 23.14 1.52 11.46
C LEU A 75 21.63 1.76 11.34
N ILE A 76 20.79 0.81 11.73
CA ILE A 76 19.34 0.98 11.72
C ILE A 76 18.93 1.84 12.91
N THR A 77 18.33 3.00 12.64
CA THR A 77 17.78 3.88 13.68
C THR A 77 16.42 3.44 14.15
N GLU A 78 15.55 3.10 13.20
CA GLU A 78 14.20 2.63 13.48
C GLU A 78 13.64 1.77 12.34
N ILE A 79 12.66 0.94 12.67
CA ILE A 79 11.86 0.17 11.73
C ILE A 79 10.39 0.52 12.01
N LEU A 80 9.73 1.13 11.02
CA LEU A 80 8.29 1.34 11.06
C LEU A 80 7.58 0.07 10.59
N PRO A 81 6.51 -0.36 11.29
CA PRO A 81 5.79 -1.58 10.95
C PRO A 81 4.96 -1.43 9.66
N MET A 82 4.55 -2.55 9.12
CA MET A 82 3.52 -2.63 8.07
C MET A 82 2.19 -2.01 8.53
N GLY A 83 1.32 -1.69 7.57
CA GLY A 83 -0.02 -1.19 7.89
C GLY A 83 -0.15 0.33 7.86
N LYS A 84 0.91 1.05 7.46
CA LYS A 84 0.83 2.50 7.30
C LYS A 84 -0.16 2.86 6.20
N VAL A 85 -1.06 3.80 6.51
CA VAL A 85 -1.88 4.49 5.51
C VAL A 85 -1.41 5.93 5.39
N SER A 86 -1.23 6.41 4.19
CA SER A 86 -0.67 7.75 3.93
C SER A 86 -1.26 8.36 2.66
N ALA A 87 -1.83 9.54 2.81
CA ALA A 87 -2.40 10.28 1.70
C ALA A 87 -1.37 10.73 0.67
N THR A 88 -0.23 11.21 1.15
CA THR A 88 0.74 11.89 0.31
C THR A 88 1.65 10.95 -0.49
N SER A 89 1.68 9.68 -0.10
CA SER A 89 2.53 8.65 -0.73
C SER A 89 1.74 7.60 -1.50
N GLY A 90 0.42 7.80 -1.71
CA GLY A 90 -0.39 6.87 -2.48
C GLY A 90 -0.77 5.57 -1.76
N HIS A 91 -0.55 5.48 -0.46
CA HIS A 91 -0.88 4.30 0.35
C HIS A 91 -2.24 4.46 1.05
N VAL A 92 -3.31 4.41 0.29
CA VAL A 92 -4.68 4.46 0.85
C VAL A 92 -4.99 3.20 1.65
N THR A 93 -4.63 2.05 1.12
CA THR A 93 -4.72 0.79 1.87
C THR A 93 -3.45 0.54 2.69
N PRO A 94 -3.52 -0.19 3.82
CA PRO A 94 -2.35 -0.51 4.64
C PRO A 94 -1.19 -1.09 3.84
N THR A 95 0.02 -0.56 4.05
CA THR A 95 1.23 -1.01 3.33
C THR A 95 1.67 -2.39 3.77
N ASP A 96 2.12 -3.20 2.82
CA ASP A 96 2.61 -4.57 3.02
C ASP A 96 4.11 -4.66 3.34
N HIS A 97 4.75 -3.53 3.55
CA HIS A 97 6.18 -3.43 3.83
C HIS A 97 6.46 -2.62 5.08
N LEU A 98 7.60 -2.93 5.69
CA LEU A 98 8.19 -2.13 6.74
C LEU A 98 9.03 -1.01 6.11
N TYR A 99 9.12 0.12 6.82
CA TYR A 99 10.05 1.19 6.44
C TYR A 99 11.26 1.13 7.35
N VAL A 100 12.43 0.98 6.77
CA VAL A 100 13.70 0.91 7.50
C VAL A 100 14.42 2.23 7.34
N HIS A 101 14.73 2.85 8.45
CA HIS A 101 15.47 4.11 8.48
C HIS A 101 16.86 3.89 9.07
N ARG A 102 17.79 4.70 8.63
CA ARG A 102 19.17 4.69 9.08
C ARG A 102 19.67 6.10 9.31
N ASP A 103 20.65 6.23 10.18
CA ASP A 103 21.41 7.45 10.32
C ASP A 103 22.70 7.34 9.49
N VAL A 104 22.88 8.24 8.52
CA VAL A 104 24.10 8.33 7.73
C VAL A 104 24.59 9.75 7.76
N PRO A 105 25.78 9.97 8.30
CA PRO A 105 26.42 11.29 8.22
C PRO A 105 26.52 11.79 6.78
N ALA A 106 26.25 13.04 6.57
CA ALA A 106 26.37 13.64 5.24
C ALA A 106 27.79 13.40 4.66
N GLY A 107 27.84 12.83 3.46
CA GLY A 107 29.07 12.48 2.77
C GLY A 107 29.73 11.17 3.16
N ALA A 108 29.13 10.37 4.05
CA ALA A 108 29.57 9.00 4.28
C ALA A 108 29.20 8.10 3.09
N ASP A 109 30.00 7.05 2.88
CA ASP A 109 29.64 5.99 1.96
C ASP A 109 28.36 5.31 2.46
N ILE A 110 27.48 4.99 1.50
CA ILE A 110 26.23 4.31 1.81
C ILE A 110 26.48 2.81 1.83
N GLU A 111 26.17 2.19 2.98
CA GLU A 111 26.28 0.76 3.14
C GLU A 111 25.32 -0.02 2.25
N TYR A 112 25.67 -1.26 1.96
CA TYR A 112 24.88 -2.14 1.13
C TYR A 112 23.76 -2.84 1.92
N VAL A 113 22.62 -2.96 1.29
CA VAL A 113 21.61 -3.95 1.64
C VAL A 113 22.13 -5.32 1.24
N LEU A 114 22.01 -6.28 2.14
CA LEU A 114 22.54 -7.64 2.01
C LEU A 114 21.41 -8.63 1.74
N ALA A 115 21.73 -9.72 1.07
CA ALA A 115 20.80 -10.83 0.94
C ALA A 115 20.57 -11.49 2.31
N PRO A 116 19.32 -11.60 2.81
CA PRO A 116 19.06 -12.18 4.14
C PRO A 116 19.25 -13.70 4.17
N ALA A 117 19.10 -14.36 3.04
CA ALA A 117 19.32 -15.79 2.85
C ALA A 117 19.86 -16.06 1.44
N ASP A 118 20.27 -17.29 1.18
CA ASP A 118 20.56 -17.76 -0.18
C ASP A 118 19.33 -17.61 -1.07
N GLY A 119 19.55 -17.30 -2.35
CA GLY A 119 18.47 -17.22 -3.33
C GLY A 119 18.90 -16.53 -4.62
N ALA A 120 17.94 -16.00 -5.35
CA ALA A 120 18.17 -15.34 -6.61
C ALA A 120 17.40 -14.02 -6.74
N ILE A 121 18.05 -12.98 -7.24
CA ILE A 121 17.36 -11.79 -7.73
C ILE A 121 16.66 -12.18 -9.03
N VAL A 122 15.33 -12.11 -9.05
CA VAL A 122 14.50 -12.52 -10.18
C VAL A 122 13.84 -11.35 -10.88
N HIS A 123 13.82 -10.19 -10.24
CA HIS A 123 13.29 -8.97 -10.82
C HIS A 123 14.04 -7.76 -10.30
N ILE A 124 14.35 -6.83 -11.20
CA ILE A 124 14.89 -5.50 -10.88
C ILE A 124 14.11 -4.49 -11.71
N GLN A 125 13.54 -3.51 -11.04
CA GLN A 125 12.89 -2.37 -11.67
C GLN A 125 13.61 -1.09 -11.26
N ARG A 126 13.93 -0.23 -12.23
CA ARG A 126 14.34 1.14 -11.97
C ARG A 126 13.13 2.04 -12.13
N PHE A 127 12.79 2.80 -11.08
CA PHE A 127 11.65 3.70 -11.15
C PHE A 127 11.90 4.84 -12.15
N ASN A 128 10.81 5.47 -12.61
CA ASN A 128 10.84 6.51 -13.66
C ASN A 128 11.59 7.78 -13.26
N GLN A 129 11.93 7.95 -12.00
CA GLN A 129 12.63 9.12 -11.50
C GLN A 129 13.74 8.68 -10.54
N ASP A 130 14.95 9.14 -10.82
CA ASP A 130 16.01 9.11 -9.83
C ASP A 130 15.64 10.05 -8.67
N LYS A 131 16.14 9.76 -7.48
CA LYS A 131 15.90 10.58 -6.29
C LYS A 131 17.03 11.56 -6.07
N LEU A 132 16.73 12.74 -5.57
CA LEU A 132 17.77 13.64 -5.09
C LEU A 132 18.49 13.03 -3.90
N LEU A 133 19.81 13.08 -3.89
CA LEU A 133 20.64 12.64 -2.79
C LEU A 133 20.32 13.39 -1.50
N ASP A 134 19.99 14.67 -1.63
CA ASP A 134 19.55 15.54 -0.55
C ASP A 134 18.32 16.31 -1.04
N ARG A 135 17.18 16.07 -0.42
CA ARG A 135 15.90 16.69 -0.79
C ARG A 135 15.87 18.20 -0.55
N GLU A 136 16.61 18.67 0.42
CA GLU A 136 16.67 20.09 0.75
C GLU A 136 17.56 20.83 -0.25
N ASN A 137 18.55 20.14 -0.81
CA ASN A 137 19.48 20.69 -1.80
C ASN A 137 19.12 20.22 -3.21
N GLN A 138 18.38 21.01 -3.95
CA GLN A 138 17.96 20.74 -5.34
C GLN A 138 19.13 20.59 -6.32
N SER A 139 20.36 20.97 -5.92
CA SER A 139 21.58 20.80 -6.71
C SER A 139 22.33 19.51 -6.35
N SER A 140 21.81 18.71 -5.43
CA SER A 140 22.43 17.43 -5.09
C SER A 140 22.38 16.45 -6.27
N PRO A 141 23.31 15.50 -6.34
CA PRO A 141 23.27 14.46 -7.36
C PRO A 141 21.97 13.66 -7.33
N MET A 142 21.50 13.28 -8.51
CA MET A 142 20.42 12.31 -8.64
C MET A 142 20.98 10.88 -8.46
N VAL A 143 20.29 10.06 -7.72
CA VAL A 143 20.64 8.65 -7.49
C VAL A 143 19.53 7.73 -7.97
N PRO A 144 19.86 6.53 -8.48
CA PRO A 144 18.87 5.56 -8.90
C PRO A 144 17.93 5.18 -7.76
N ASP A 145 16.73 4.76 -8.13
CA ASP A 145 15.72 4.24 -7.23
C ASP A 145 15.23 2.89 -7.78
N TYR A 146 15.59 1.79 -7.09
CA TYR A 146 15.30 0.43 -7.54
C TYR A 146 14.33 -0.31 -6.62
N ARG A 147 13.55 -1.21 -7.25
CA ARG A 147 12.84 -2.31 -6.58
C ARG A 147 13.49 -3.63 -7.00
N LEU A 148 13.78 -4.49 -6.03
CA LEU A 148 14.26 -5.84 -6.27
C LEU A 148 13.28 -6.86 -5.69
N ILE A 149 13.00 -7.94 -6.45
CA ILE A 149 12.36 -9.14 -5.94
C ILE A 149 13.42 -10.23 -5.85
N PHE A 150 13.57 -10.76 -4.66
CA PHE A 150 14.56 -11.75 -4.30
C PHE A 150 13.86 -13.06 -3.94
N MET A 151 14.03 -14.09 -4.75
CA MET A 151 13.42 -15.40 -4.58
C MET A 151 14.33 -16.31 -3.77
N HIS A 152 13.88 -16.77 -2.60
CA HIS A 152 14.57 -17.73 -1.75
C HIS A 152 14.13 -19.18 -2.04
N SER A 153 12.89 -19.36 -2.43
CA SER A 153 12.28 -20.60 -2.92
C SER A 153 11.16 -20.28 -3.90
N CYS A 154 10.49 -21.29 -4.44
CA CYS A 154 9.37 -21.11 -5.37
C CYS A 154 8.18 -20.34 -4.73
N THR A 155 8.09 -20.36 -3.43
CA THR A 155 6.97 -19.81 -2.66
C THR A 155 7.38 -18.71 -1.67
N PHE A 156 8.68 -18.42 -1.53
CA PHE A 156 9.17 -17.51 -0.50
C PHE A 156 10.07 -16.42 -1.07
N PHE A 157 9.69 -15.16 -0.83
CA PHE A 157 10.26 -13.98 -1.47
C PHE A 157 10.54 -12.86 -0.49
N THR A 158 11.56 -12.07 -0.79
CA THR A 158 11.79 -10.76 -0.19
C THR A 158 11.69 -9.69 -1.26
N ILE A 159 11.01 -8.59 -0.96
CA ILE A 159 10.95 -7.42 -1.83
C ILE A 159 11.60 -6.25 -1.11
N PHE A 160 12.53 -5.60 -1.79
CA PHE A 160 13.13 -4.34 -1.37
C PHE A 160 12.75 -3.24 -2.35
N ILE A 161 12.36 -2.07 -1.84
CA ILE A 161 12.03 -0.89 -2.63
C ILE A 161 12.84 0.30 -2.11
N HIS A 162 13.04 1.27 -2.97
CA HIS A 162 13.86 2.45 -2.70
C HIS A 162 15.33 2.15 -2.44
N LEU A 163 15.85 1.16 -3.14
CA LEU A 163 17.29 0.86 -3.16
C LEU A 163 18.02 1.87 -4.03
N GLY A 164 19.24 2.21 -3.63
CA GLY A 164 20.16 3.02 -4.41
C GLY A 164 20.89 2.24 -5.51
N GLU A 165 22.17 2.54 -5.72
CA GLU A 165 22.99 1.85 -6.72
C GLU A 165 23.05 0.34 -6.48
N LEU A 166 22.94 -0.44 -7.56
CA LEU A 166 23.14 -1.89 -7.48
C LEU A 166 24.58 -2.21 -7.05
N ALA A 167 24.74 -3.27 -6.28
CA ALA A 167 26.07 -3.76 -5.94
C ALA A 167 26.87 -4.13 -7.21
N PRO A 168 28.18 -3.92 -7.25
CA PRO A 168 28.99 -4.14 -8.45
C PRO A 168 28.79 -5.50 -9.10
N ALA A 169 28.72 -6.58 -8.30
CA ALA A 169 28.50 -7.94 -8.80
C ALA A 169 27.10 -8.14 -9.43
N VAL A 170 26.10 -7.38 -8.99
CA VAL A 170 24.76 -7.37 -9.59
C VAL A 170 24.76 -6.52 -10.85
N ALA A 171 25.33 -5.31 -10.77
CA ALA A 171 25.40 -4.37 -11.89
C ALA A 171 26.16 -4.94 -13.09
N GLU A 172 27.26 -5.69 -12.85
CA GLU A 172 28.03 -6.37 -13.90
C GLU A 172 27.16 -7.37 -14.69
N LYS A 173 26.25 -8.07 -14.00
CA LYS A 173 25.38 -9.07 -14.63
C LYS A 173 24.17 -8.45 -15.33
N THR A 174 23.66 -7.33 -14.84
CA THR A 174 22.47 -6.67 -15.41
C THR A 174 22.80 -5.71 -16.55
N GLY A 175 23.97 -5.10 -16.51
CA GLY A 175 24.26 -3.92 -17.34
C GLY A 175 23.37 -2.75 -16.97
N GLU A 176 23.17 -1.82 -17.91
CA GLU A 176 22.29 -0.67 -17.74
C GLU A 176 20.82 -1.10 -17.72
N ILE A 177 20.10 -0.64 -16.70
CA ILE A 177 18.67 -0.88 -16.55
C ILE A 177 17.93 0.41 -16.93
N PRO A 178 17.09 0.39 -17.97
CA PRO A 178 16.34 1.56 -18.40
C PRO A 178 15.32 1.98 -17.34
N PHE A 179 14.95 3.24 -17.35
CA PHE A 179 13.82 3.73 -16.57
C PHE A 179 12.50 3.07 -16.98
N GLY A 180 11.60 2.93 -16.04
CA GLY A 180 10.23 2.48 -16.28
C GLY A 180 10.00 1.02 -15.93
N ASP A 181 8.84 0.55 -16.37
CA ASP A 181 8.23 -0.71 -15.94
C ASP A 181 8.83 -1.96 -16.57
N SER A 182 10.05 -1.91 -17.00
CA SER A 182 10.62 -3.10 -17.56
C SER A 182 10.79 -4.16 -16.48
N TRP A 183 9.78 -4.98 -16.35
CA TRP A 183 9.98 -6.33 -15.88
C TRP A 183 11.12 -6.88 -16.73
N LEU A 184 12.28 -7.00 -16.14
CA LEU A 184 13.43 -7.50 -16.87
C LEU A 184 13.11 -8.87 -17.41
N SER A 185 12.65 -8.91 -18.65
CA SER A 185 12.87 -10.04 -19.54
C SER A 185 14.36 -10.13 -19.90
N ASN A 186 15.22 -9.55 -19.08
CA ASN A 186 16.65 -9.50 -19.34
C ASN A 186 17.22 -10.90 -19.17
N LYS A 187 18.02 -11.30 -20.14
CA LYS A 187 18.75 -12.58 -20.17
C LYS A 187 19.70 -12.80 -18.98
N SER A 188 19.84 -11.78 -18.12
CA SER A 188 20.75 -11.76 -16.96
C SER A 188 20.13 -12.21 -15.65
N VAL A 189 18.82 -12.41 -15.60
CA VAL A 189 18.15 -12.96 -14.40
C VAL A 189 17.77 -14.42 -14.64
N PRO A 190 17.72 -15.28 -13.62
CA PRO A 190 17.97 -15.00 -12.20
C PRO A 190 19.46 -14.84 -11.84
N ILE A 191 19.78 -13.91 -10.98
CA ILE A 191 21.13 -13.69 -10.45
C ILE A 191 21.23 -14.36 -9.09
N GLN A 192 22.01 -15.44 -9.00
CA GLN A 192 22.24 -16.15 -7.75
C GLN A 192 23.07 -15.28 -6.79
N VAL A 193 22.64 -15.23 -5.54
CA VAL A 193 23.26 -14.47 -4.45
C VAL A 193 23.23 -15.32 -3.18
N LYS A 194 24.28 -15.25 -2.37
CA LYS A 194 24.39 -15.92 -1.09
C LYS A 194 23.99 -15.00 0.06
N ALA A 195 23.55 -15.57 1.16
CA ALA A 195 23.31 -14.83 2.40
C ALA A 195 24.53 -13.96 2.76
N GLY A 196 24.27 -12.70 3.08
CA GLY A 196 25.29 -11.70 3.42
C GLY A 196 25.99 -11.05 2.23
N GLU A 197 25.73 -11.47 0.99
CA GLU A 197 26.27 -10.77 -0.17
C GLU A 197 25.53 -9.45 -0.45
N PRO A 198 26.28 -8.38 -0.81
CA PRO A 198 25.69 -7.09 -1.18
C PRO A 198 24.81 -7.21 -2.42
N ILE A 199 23.62 -6.61 -2.38
CA ILE A 199 22.69 -6.58 -3.52
C ILE A 199 22.51 -5.18 -4.12
N ALA A 200 22.39 -4.15 -3.28
CA ALA A 200 22.30 -2.75 -3.67
C ALA A 200 22.63 -1.85 -2.50
N LYS A 201 22.97 -0.59 -2.75
CA LYS A 201 23.11 0.40 -1.68
C LYS A 201 21.77 0.70 -1.04
N PHE A 202 21.78 1.02 0.24
CA PHE A 202 20.61 1.51 0.95
C PHE A 202 20.12 2.82 0.34
N GLY A 203 18.81 2.99 0.23
CA GLY A 203 18.22 4.18 -0.38
C GLY A 203 18.34 5.44 0.48
N GLN A 204 18.27 6.58 -0.15
CA GLN A 204 18.45 7.89 0.47
C GLN A 204 17.35 8.24 1.49
N LEU A 205 16.17 7.70 1.31
CA LEU A 205 14.97 8.04 2.08
C LEU A 205 14.54 6.94 3.05
N GLY A 206 15.36 5.92 3.20
CA GLY A 206 14.98 4.67 3.81
C GLY A 206 14.71 3.61 2.75
N ASN A 207 14.52 2.38 3.19
CA ASN A 207 14.13 1.27 2.34
C ASN A 207 12.81 0.69 2.80
N ASP A 208 11.98 0.30 1.84
CA ASP A 208 10.86 -0.56 2.08
C ASP A 208 11.33 -2.01 2.02
N TRP A 209 10.87 -2.80 2.97
CA TRP A 209 11.23 -4.21 3.11
C TRP A 209 10.01 -5.04 3.44
N SER A 210 9.74 -6.05 2.61
CA SER A 210 8.65 -7.00 2.83
C SER A 210 9.08 -8.43 2.54
N VAL A 211 8.38 -9.37 3.15
CA VAL A 211 8.58 -10.81 2.98
C VAL A 211 7.23 -11.47 2.70
N HIS A 212 7.21 -12.39 1.74
CA HIS A 212 5.99 -13.01 1.27
C HIS A 212 6.17 -14.52 1.17
N ASP A 213 5.19 -15.26 1.68
CA ASP A 213 5.09 -16.72 1.55
C ASP A 213 3.80 -17.07 0.82
N ALA A 214 3.89 -17.52 -0.43
CA ALA A 214 2.74 -17.88 -1.25
C ALA A 214 1.92 -19.04 -0.69
N ASN A 215 2.46 -19.80 0.26
CA ASN A 215 1.71 -20.84 0.99
C ASN A 215 0.86 -20.26 2.14
N SER A 216 1.04 -18.97 2.47
CA SER A 216 0.29 -18.28 3.51
C SER A 216 -0.61 -17.22 2.88
N THR A 217 -1.88 -17.18 3.27
CA THR A 217 -2.81 -16.12 2.89
C THR A 217 -3.37 -15.48 4.14
N LEU A 218 -3.25 -14.17 4.25
CA LEU A 218 -3.77 -13.41 5.38
C LEU A 218 -5.30 -13.47 5.39
N ALA A 219 -5.87 -13.92 6.50
CA ALA A 219 -7.30 -14.20 6.62
C ALA A 219 -8.19 -12.96 6.61
N GLY A 220 -7.64 -11.81 6.94
CA GLY A 220 -8.35 -10.54 6.95
C GLY A 220 -8.36 -9.82 5.59
N PHE A 221 -8.09 -10.52 4.49
CA PHE A 221 -8.47 -10.12 3.13
C PHE A 221 -9.67 -10.96 2.71
N VAL A 222 -10.89 -10.45 2.96
CA VAL A 222 -12.15 -11.20 2.75
C VAL A 222 -12.38 -11.54 1.27
N VAL A 223 -11.96 -10.67 0.37
CA VAL A 223 -12.01 -10.86 -1.08
C VAL A 223 -10.59 -10.76 -1.66
N PRO A 224 -9.79 -11.82 -1.51
CA PRO A 224 -8.39 -11.78 -1.95
C PRO A 224 -8.22 -11.60 -3.46
N GLU A 225 -9.25 -11.89 -4.27
CA GLU A 225 -9.27 -11.68 -5.71
C GLU A 225 -9.11 -10.21 -6.10
N HIS A 226 -9.49 -9.26 -5.24
CA HIS A 226 -9.32 -7.83 -5.47
C HIS A 226 -7.85 -7.43 -5.69
N TYR A 227 -6.90 -8.25 -5.25
CA TYR A 227 -5.46 -7.99 -5.36
C TYR A 227 -4.79 -8.68 -6.57
N ASP A 228 -5.51 -9.47 -7.37
CA ASP A 228 -4.95 -10.23 -8.49
C ASP A 228 -4.35 -9.36 -9.61
N GLY A 229 -4.87 -8.15 -9.78
CA GLY A 229 -4.49 -7.24 -10.87
C GLY A 229 -3.20 -6.46 -10.62
N TRP A 230 -2.87 -6.19 -9.36
CA TRP A 230 -1.74 -5.37 -8.97
C TRP A 230 -1.17 -5.85 -7.63
N GLU A 231 0.13 -6.10 -7.57
CA GLU A 231 0.85 -6.59 -6.38
C GLU A 231 0.15 -7.78 -5.70
N PRO A 232 -0.10 -8.87 -6.44
CA PRO A 232 -0.85 -10.02 -5.93
C PRO A 232 -0.16 -10.73 -4.74
N TRP A 233 1.10 -10.41 -4.47
CA TRP A 233 1.84 -10.87 -3.29
C TRP A 233 1.37 -10.26 -1.98
N LYS A 234 0.62 -9.13 -1.99
CA LYS A 234 0.20 -8.40 -0.80
C LYS A 234 -0.56 -9.29 0.20
N ILE A 235 -1.45 -10.13 -0.30
CA ILE A 235 -2.23 -11.05 0.55
C ILE A 235 -1.39 -12.19 1.17
N HIS A 236 -0.17 -12.37 0.69
CA HIS A 236 0.80 -13.38 1.12
C HIS A 236 1.91 -12.81 2.01
N THR A 237 1.75 -11.58 2.46
CA THR A 237 2.74 -10.91 3.32
C THR A 237 2.83 -11.61 4.68
N VAL A 238 4.04 -11.80 5.15
CA VAL A 238 4.33 -12.45 6.45
C VAL A 238 5.23 -11.58 7.30
N ASP A 239 5.23 -11.83 8.62
CA ASP A 239 6.16 -11.18 9.55
C ASP A 239 7.60 -11.60 9.25
N PRO A 240 8.49 -10.70 8.80
CA PRO A 240 9.85 -11.07 8.45
C PRO A 240 10.72 -11.45 9.65
N PHE A 241 10.38 -10.99 10.85
CA PHE A 241 11.18 -11.26 12.05
C PHE A 241 11.11 -12.74 12.49
N GLN A 242 10.07 -13.45 12.09
CA GLN A 242 9.93 -14.88 12.43
C GLN A 242 10.97 -15.77 11.76
N PHE A 243 11.63 -15.30 10.71
CA PHE A 243 12.63 -16.07 9.95
C PHE A 243 14.06 -15.87 10.45
N TYR A 244 14.27 -14.99 11.42
CA TYR A 244 15.55 -14.78 12.09
C TYR A 244 15.65 -15.56 13.41
N ASP A 245 16.82 -16.11 13.67
CA ASP A 245 17.14 -16.68 14.98
C ASP A 245 17.72 -15.62 15.92
N GLU A 246 17.75 -15.94 17.22
CA GLU A 246 18.42 -15.12 18.22
C GLU A 246 19.96 -15.15 18.04
N PRO A 247 20.68 -14.08 18.32
CA PRO A 247 20.22 -12.81 18.90
C PRO A 247 19.73 -11.79 17.87
N LEU A 248 19.87 -12.05 16.56
CA LEU A 248 19.56 -11.11 15.48
C LEU A 248 18.08 -10.70 15.46
N LYS A 249 17.19 -11.64 15.75
CA LYS A 249 15.75 -11.38 15.88
C LYS A 249 15.45 -10.31 16.94
N SER A 250 16.01 -10.48 18.14
CA SER A 250 15.82 -9.52 19.24
C SER A 250 16.41 -8.16 18.92
N ASP A 251 17.57 -8.13 18.25
CA ASP A 251 18.22 -6.88 17.84
C ASP A 251 17.33 -6.11 16.85
N LEU A 252 16.85 -6.74 15.78
CA LEU A 252 15.93 -6.13 14.82
C LEU A 252 14.61 -5.67 15.48
N LEU A 253 14.00 -6.51 16.34
CA LEU A 253 12.79 -6.16 17.06
C LEU A 253 12.97 -4.98 18.01
N SER A 254 14.19 -4.77 18.54
CA SER A 254 14.49 -3.62 19.38
C SER A 254 14.31 -2.29 18.64
N LYS A 255 14.56 -2.29 17.34
CA LYS A 255 14.44 -1.13 16.43
C LYS A 255 12.99 -0.84 16.02
N VAL A 256 12.08 -1.80 16.16
CA VAL A 256 10.69 -1.62 15.76
C VAL A 256 9.97 -0.64 16.68
N VAL A 257 9.37 0.41 16.11
CA VAL A 257 8.69 1.45 16.88
C VAL A 257 7.39 0.97 17.52
N ARG A 258 6.66 0.05 16.87
CA ARG A 258 5.45 -0.57 17.41
C ARG A 258 5.82 -1.48 18.59
N LYS A 259 5.18 -1.27 19.75
CA LYS A 259 5.50 -2.01 20.99
C LYS A 259 4.47 -3.08 21.36
N VAL A 260 3.38 -3.19 20.58
CA VAL A 260 2.31 -4.19 20.75
C VAL A 260 2.33 -5.19 19.60
N GLU A 261 1.87 -6.41 19.87
CA GLU A 261 1.79 -7.44 18.81
C GLU A 261 0.63 -7.16 17.83
N PRO A 262 0.79 -7.59 16.58
CA PRO A 262 2.03 -8.10 15.97
C PRO A 262 3.04 -6.95 15.78
N ARG A 263 4.30 -7.18 16.19
CA ARG A 263 5.35 -6.15 16.14
C ARG A 263 5.66 -5.70 14.72
N ALA A 264 5.60 -6.60 13.75
CA ALA A 264 5.77 -6.28 12.33
C ALA A 264 4.62 -5.45 11.75
N GLY A 265 3.51 -5.29 12.46
CA GLY A 265 2.31 -4.58 11.98
C GLY A 265 1.23 -5.53 11.43
N LYS A 266 0.11 -4.95 10.97
CA LYS A 266 -1.03 -5.67 10.41
C LYS A 266 -1.57 -4.90 9.20
N ILE A 267 -2.03 -5.63 8.18
CA ILE A 267 -2.50 -5.04 6.92
C ILE A 267 -3.88 -5.56 6.48
N ASP A 268 -4.33 -6.65 7.04
CA ASP A 268 -5.50 -7.42 6.68
C ASP A 268 -6.64 -7.14 7.68
N TYR A 269 -7.32 -6.02 7.52
CA TYR A 269 -8.33 -5.54 8.47
C TYR A 269 -9.77 -5.83 8.05
N ASP A 270 -10.00 -6.49 6.90
CA ASP A 270 -11.35 -6.77 6.44
C ASP A 270 -12.06 -7.72 7.40
N VAL A 271 -13.27 -7.35 7.82
CA VAL A 271 -14.14 -8.16 8.67
C VAL A 271 -15.49 -8.26 8.00
N GLU A 272 -15.87 -9.47 7.59
CA GLU A 272 -17.13 -9.70 6.89
C GLU A 272 -18.33 -9.14 7.66
N GLY A 273 -19.20 -8.42 6.95
CA GLY A 273 -20.38 -7.81 7.54
C GLY A 273 -20.13 -6.52 8.33
N THR A 274 -18.93 -5.98 8.29
CA THR A 274 -18.59 -4.70 8.93
C THR A 274 -17.97 -3.73 7.94
N ILE A 275 -17.78 -2.46 8.36
CA ILE A 275 -17.11 -1.45 7.52
C ILE A 275 -15.59 -1.49 7.66
N ALA A 276 -15.04 -2.27 8.60
CA ALA A 276 -13.58 -2.40 8.76
C ALA A 276 -12.98 -3.07 7.53
N GLY A 277 -11.89 -2.51 7.02
CA GLY A 277 -11.14 -3.10 5.91
C GLY A 277 -10.89 -2.17 4.72
N ASN A 278 -10.52 -2.78 3.61
CA ASN A 278 -10.23 -2.12 2.35
C ASN A 278 -11.43 -2.23 1.40
N TRP A 279 -11.79 -1.10 0.82
CA TRP A 279 -12.93 -0.96 -0.07
C TRP A 279 -12.49 -0.41 -1.41
N PHE A 280 -13.03 -0.97 -2.48
CA PHE A 280 -12.76 -0.56 -3.85
C PHE A 280 -14.05 -0.14 -4.53
N MET A 281 -14.02 0.99 -5.23
CA MET A 281 -15.20 1.54 -5.89
C MET A 281 -15.64 0.62 -7.02
N GLU A 282 -16.93 0.35 -7.10
CA GLU A 282 -17.54 -0.42 -8.19
C GLU A 282 -17.22 0.21 -9.55
N GLY A 283 -16.87 -0.62 -10.53
CA GLY A 283 -16.48 -0.18 -11.88
C GLY A 283 -15.01 0.21 -12.02
N THR A 284 -14.22 0.10 -10.96
CA THR A 284 -12.73 0.14 -11.03
C THR A 284 -12.17 -1.26 -11.24
N VAL A 285 -10.84 -1.37 -11.28
CA VAL A 285 -10.11 -2.65 -11.31
C VAL A 285 -9.58 -2.96 -9.92
N ASP A 286 -10.45 -2.88 -8.93
CA ASP A 286 -10.17 -3.20 -7.54
C ASP A 286 -8.87 -2.53 -7.03
N TYR A 287 -7.92 -3.29 -6.48
CA TYR A 287 -6.65 -2.76 -6.00
C TYR A 287 -5.80 -2.08 -7.08
N SER A 288 -6.00 -2.38 -8.35
CA SER A 288 -5.38 -1.63 -9.46
C SER A 288 -5.95 -0.22 -9.62
N GLY A 289 -7.15 0.03 -9.11
CA GLY A 289 -7.82 1.34 -9.04
C GLY A 289 -8.33 1.86 -10.36
N ASN A 290 -7.56 1.83 -11.43
CA ASN A 290 -7.93 2.37 -12.72
C ASN A 290 -8.63 1.33 -13.61
N VAL A 291 -9.62 1.78 -14.40
CA VAL A 291 -10.25 0.97 -15.48
C VAL A 291 -9.31 0.73 -16.67
N ASP A 292 -8.25 1.53 -16.82
CA ASP A 292 -7.24 1.34 -17.86
C ASP A 292 -6.05 0.55 -17.30
N PRO A 293 -5.91 -0.74 -17.66
CA PRO A 293 -4.78 -1.56 -17.19
C PRO A 293 -3.40 -1.04 -17.63
N GLY A 294 -3.36 -0.14 -18.62
CA GLY A 294 -2.12 0.46 -19.12
C GLY A 294 -1.60 1.65 -18.30
N ALA A 295 -2.40 2.18 -17.37
CA ALA A 295 -2.03 3.33 -16.55
C ALA A 295 -2.58 3.18 -15.12
N PRO A 296 -2.09 2.21 -14.35
CA PRO A 296 -2.60 1.94 -13.03
C PRO A 296 -2.39 3.15 -12.11
N ARG A 297 -3.49 3.66 -11.58
CA ARG A 297 -3.51 4.59 -10.44
C ARG A 297 -4.12 3.83 -9.29
N TYR A 298 -3.33 2.96 -8.69
CA TYR A 298 -3.79 1.94 -7.77
C TYR A 298 -4.48 2.47 -6.51
N TRP A 299 -4.44 3.77 -6.23
CA TRP A 299 -5.18 4.37 -5.11
C TRP A 299 -6.48 5.08 -5.52
N ASN A 300 -6.83 5.09 -6.81
CA ASN A 300 -8.09 5.67 -7.28
C ASN A 300 -9.26 4.74 -6.92
N GLY A 301 -10.31 5.33 -6.34
CA GLY A 301 -11.47 4.57 -5.89
C GLY A 301 -11.24 3.72 -4.65
N HIS A 302 -10.14 3.93 -3.91
CA HIS A 302 -9.84 3.19 -2.70
C HIS A 302 -10.34 3.94 -1.46
N LEU A 303 -10.89 3.17 -0.52
CA LEU A 303 -11.18 3.60 0.85
C LEU A 303 -10.63 2.53 1.80
N SER A 304 -9.98 2.93 2.88
CA SER A 304 -9.57 2.02 3.93
C SER A 304 -10.05 2.53 5.28
N ILE A 305 -10.67 1.65 6.05
CA ILE A 305 -11.07 1.88 7.42
C ILE A 305 -10.35 0.83 8.27
N ALA A 306 -9.26 1.25 8.89
CA ALA A 306 -8.30 0.37 9.54
C ALA A 306 -7.85 0.94 10.89
N TYR A 307 -6.75 0.45 11.41
CA TYR A 307 -6.18 0.90 12.68
C TYR A 307 -4.76 1.41 12.51
N GLY A 308 -4.30 2.20 13.47
CA GLY A 308 -2.95 2.75 13.48
C GLY A 308 -1.88 1.65 13.42
N TYR A 309 -0.92 1.82 12.52
CA TYR A 309 0.15 0.83 12.34
C TYR A 309 1.13 0.79 13.52
N ILE A 310 1.30 1.92 14.23
CA ILE A 310 2.11 2.00 15.47
C ILE A 310 1.23 1.74 16.69
N ASP A 311 0.11 2.45 16.79
CA ASP A 311 -0.86 2.34 17.89
C ASP A 311 -2.20 1.82 17.35
N PRO A 312 -2.49 0.52 17.49
CA PRO A 312 -3.72 -0.07 16.96
C PRO A 312 -4.99 0.30 17.73
N SER A 313 -4.90 1.05 18.82
CA SER A 313 -6.08 1.59 19.47
C SER A 313 -6.71 2.77 18.71
N GLN A 314 -6.02 3.27 17.71
CA GLN A 314 -6.45 4.42 16.92
C GLN A 314 -7.09 3.98 15.62
N VAL A 315 -8.32 4.44 15.36
CA VAL A 315 -9.00 4.25 14.07
C VAL A 315 -8.41 5.17 13.02
N ARG A 316 -8.20 4.64 11.82
CA ARG A 316 -7.71 5.35 10.63
C ARG A 316 -8.69 5.21 9.49
N ILE A 317 -9.00 6.34 8.85
CA ILE A 317 -9.79 6.38 7.61
C ILE A 317 -8.91 7.01 6.55
N ALA A 318 -8.64 6.25 5.48
CA ALA A 318 -7.86 6.72 4.35
C ALA A 318 -8.72 6.68 3.09
N ILE A 319 -8.77 7.80 2.37
CA ILE A 319 -9.63 8.03 1.23
C ILE A 319 -8.75 8.33 0.03
N GLY A 320 -8.90 7.57 -1.04
CA GLY A 320 -8.20 7.77 -2.31
C GLY A 320 -8.87 8.80 -3.21
N PHE A 321 -8.28 8.99 -4.39
CA PHE A 321 -8.86 9.84 -5.43
C PHE A 321 -10.09 9.17 -6.07
N ASP A 322 -10.96 9.98 -6.67
CA ASP A 322 -12.10 9.54 -7.49
C ASP A 322 -13.02 8.53 -6.77
N THR A 323 -13.15 8.66 -5.45
CA THR A 323 -14.01 7.77 -4.65
C THR A 323 -15.49 8.16 -4.68
N GLY A 324 -15.85 9.31 -5.27
CA GLY A 324 -17.19 9.86 -5.16
C GLY A 324 -17.59 10.29 -3.74
N ILE A 325 -16.68 10.19 -2.78
CA ILE A 325 -16.80 10.76 -1.43
C ILE A 325 -16.48 12.24 -1.55
N ASP A 326 -17.50 13.00 -1.58
CA ASP A 326 -17.73 14.20 -2.32
C ASP A 326 -16.93 15.45 -1.96
N ASP A 327 -16.93 16.35 -2.96
CA ASP A 327 -16.50 17.75 -3.00
C ASP A 327 -16.97 18.62 -1.82
N ASP A 328 -17.99 18.21 -1.07
CA ASP A 328 -18.51 18.89 0.10
C ASP A 328 -17.64 18.74 1.36
N LEU A 329 -16.77 17.76 1.41
CA LEU A 329 -15.75 17.61 2.45
C LEU A 329 -14.51 18.41 2.07
N TYR A 330 -14.54 19.71 2.00
CA TYR A 330 -13.38 20.62 1.93
C TYR A 330 -12.18 20.19 1.10
N CYS A 331 -12.31 19.16 0.30
CA CYS A 331 -11.23 18.48 -0.38
C CYS A 331 -11.51 18.29 -1.85
N ARG A 332 -11.28 19.31 -2.65
CA ARG A 332 -11.25 19.18 -4.11
C ARG A 332 -10.14 18.24 -4.63
N VAL A 333 -9.36 17.67 -3.74
CA VAL A 333 -8.21 16.79 -4.06
C VAL A 333 -7.93 15.90 -2.85
N CYS A 334 -8.88 15.10 -2.42
CA CYS A 334 -8.67 14.32 -1.22
C CYS A 334 -8.31 12.88 -1.48
N ASN A 335 -7.03 12.64 -1.63
CA ASN A 335 -6.50 11.49 -0.96
C ASN A 335 -5.99 11.95 0.41
N GLY A 336 -6.57 11.43 1.46
CA GLY A 336 -6.28 11.80 2.84
C GLY A 336 -6.23 10.59 3.72
N ALA A 337 -5.34 10.61 4.71
CA ALA A 337 -5.37 9.66 5.82
C ALA A 337 -5.65 10.44 7.10
N TYR A 338 -6.69 10.04 7.81
CA TYR A 338 -7.24 10.75 8.94
C TYR A 338 -7.27 9.86 10.17
N GLY A 339 -7.10 10.47 11.35
CA GLY A 339 -7.52 9.86 12.60
C GLY A 339 -8.99 10.10 12.85
N VAL A 340 -9.57 9.38 13.79
CA VAL A 340 -10.95 9.55 14.25
C VAL A 340 -10.95 10.06 15.67
N ARG A 341 -11.73 11.14 15.93
CA ARG A 341 -11.89 11.67 17.30
C ARG A 341 -12.55 10.62 18.19
N GLY A 342 -11.88 10.28 19.28
CA GLY A 342 -12.36 9.31 20.26
C GLY A 342 -12.28 7.86 19.81
N ASN A 343 -11.90 7.57 18.54
CA ASN A 343 -11.80 6.22 17.96
C ASN A 343 -13.10 5.41 18.03
N GLU A 344 -14.24 6.08 18.00
CA GLU A 344 -15.56 5.49 18.16
C GLU A 344 -16.53 5.94 17.05
N PRO A 345 -17.50 5.07 16.67
CA PRO A 345 -17.57 3.66 17.07
C PRO A 345 -16.47 2.82 16.40
N ASP A 346 -16.13 1.69 17.05
CA ASP A 346 -15.16 0.75 16.46
C ASP A 346 -15.69 0.24 15.10
N PRO A 347 -14.93 0.39 14.00
CA PRO A 347 -15.36 -0.07 12.67
C PRO A 347 -15.75 -1.55 12.61
N MET A 348 -15.15 -2.40 13.43
CA MET A 348 -15.50 -3.82 13.51
C MET A 348 -16.89 -4.07 14.08
N THR A 349 -17.52 -3.07 14.69
CA THR A 349 -18.88 -3.18 15.26
C THR A 349 -19.94 -2.52 14.38
N VAL A 350 -19.54 -1.85 13.32
CA VAL A 350 -20.44 -1.15 12.41
C VAL A 350 -20.73 -2.04 11.21
N GLY A 351 -21.97 -2.43 11.06
CA GLY A 351 -22.44 -3.29 9.99
C GLY A 351 -23.76 -2.80 9.37
N PRO A 352 -24.44 -3.58 8.53
CA PRO A 352 -25.65 -3.21 7.82
C PRO A 352 -26.80 -2.71 8.71
N GLU A 353 -26.85 -3.18 9.96
CA GLU A 353 -27.88 -2.78 10.94
C GLU A 353 -27.61 -1.41 11.59
N SER A 354 -26.42 -0.85 11.39
CA SER A 354 -25.98 0.37 12.08
C SER A 354 -26.56 1.66 11.50
N ARG A 355 -27.36 1.59 10.42
CA ARG A 355 -27.96 2.75 9.72
C ARG A 355 -26.88 3.77 9.32
N LEU A 356 -26.92 4.98 9.93
CA LEU A 356 -25.99 6.09 9.67
C LEU A 356 -25.01 6.24 10.84
N VAL A 357 -23.73 6.08 10.57
CA VAL A 357 -22.65 6.27 11.54
C VAL A 357 -21.81 7.47 11.15
N LYS A 358 -21.39 8.24 12.14
CA LYS A 358 -20.64 9.47 11.96
C LYS A 358 -19.26 9.35 12.59
N TYR A 359 -18.23 9.58 11.78
CA TYR A 359 -16.84 9.74 12.22
C TYR A 359 -16.40 11.20 12.09
N GLU A 360 -15.90 11.79 13.17
CA GLU A 360 -15.25 13.09 13.12
C GLU A 360 -13.78 12.90 12.75
N LEU A 361 -13.41 13.38 11.55
CA LEU A 361 -12.06 13.23 11.02
C LEU A 361 -11.12 14.27 11.62
N MET A 362 -9.96 13.82 12.05
CA MET A 362 -8.90 14.62 12.65
C MET A 362 -7.69 14.66 11.74
N SER A 363 -7.05 15.81 11.68
CA SER A 363 -5.73 15.90 11.04
C SER A 363 -4.75 14.98 11.76
N ARG A 364 -3.89 14.35 10.96
CA ARG A 364 -2.72 13.63 11.43
C ARG A 364 -1.52 14.55 11.34
N ARG A 365 -0.73 14.64 12.41
CA ARG A 365 0.59 15.23 12.38
C ARG A 365 1.60 14.10 12.38
N ASP A 366 2.28 13.94 11.26
CA ASP A 366 3.49 13.15 11.19
C ASP A 366 4.61 14.05 11.72
N GLU A 367 5.08 13.82 12.93
CA GLU A 367 6.27 14.48 13.45
C GLU A 367 7.49 13.91 12.73
N GLY A 368 8.34 14.80 12.22
CA GLY A 368 9.40 14.56 11.24
C GLY A 368 10.35 13.38 11.49
N PHE A 369 11.09 13.06 10.46
CA PHE A 369 11.94 11.87 10.23
C PHE A 369 13.04 11.58 11.27
N GLU A 370 13.25 12.41 12.28
CA GLU A 370 14.37 12.28 13.21
C GLU A 370 14.02 11.63 14.55
N HIS A 371 12.75 11.47 14.88
CA HIS A 371 12.31 10.74 16.07
C HIS A 371 11.00 10.05 15.76
N ALA A 372 10.96 8.76 16.05
CA ALA A 372 9.82 7.85 15.93
C ALA A 372 8.52 8.60 15.61
N ILE A 373 8.02 8.48 14.37
CA ILE A 373 6.79 9.14 13.96
C ILE A 373 5.73 8.81 15.01
N ARG A 374 5.57 9.73 15.97
CA ARG A 374 4.48 9.62 16.92
C ARG A 374 3.24 10.03 16.16
N GLU A 375 2.40 9.06 15.88
CA GLU A 375 1.07 9.32 15.38
C GLU A 375 0.30 10.13 16.44
N GLN A 376 0.35 11.43 16.33
CA GLN A 376 -0.48 12.31 17.16
C GLN A 376 -1.69 12.73 16.34
N LEU A 377 -2.88 12.48 16.89
CA LEU A 377 -4.08 13.10 16.38
C LEU A 377 -3.96 14.61 16.59
N GLY A 378 -4.15 15.37 15.51
CA GLY A 378 -4.28 16.81 15.60
C GLY A 378 -5.52 17.19 16.43
N THR A 379 -5.52 18.37 16.99
CA THR A 379 -6.67 18.91 17.76
C THR A 379 -7.75 19.47 16.84
N THR A 380 -7.45 19.65 15.56
CA THR A 380 -8.35 20.30 14.59
C THR A 380 -9.23 19.26 13.91
N SER A 381 -10.55 19.42 14.03
CA SER A 381 -11.52 18.68 13.22
C SER A 381 -11.44 19.15 11.78
N LEU A 382 -11.34 18.21 10.83
CA LEU A 382 -11.29 18.50 9.39
C LEU A 382 -12.63 18.25 8.70
N GLY A 383 -13.55 17.54 9.34
CA GLY A 383 -14.85 17.23 8.77
C GLY A 383 -15.52 16.03 9.42
N THR A 384 -16.59 15.57 8.78
CA THR A 384 -17.37 14.41 9.22
C THR A 384 -17.43 13.42 8.07
N PHE A 385 -17.15 12.17 8.35
CA PHE A 385 -17.33 11.05 7.44
C PHE A 385 -18.60 10.28 7.87
N LEU A 386 -19.53 10.10 6.95
CA LEU A 386 -20.77 9.36 7.16
C LEU A 386 -20.72 8.03 6.44
N VAL A 387 -21.09 6.97 7.12
CA VAL A 387 -21.13 5.61 6.60
C VAL A 387 -22.53 5.04 6.75
#